data_57337ef7c6d7fa9c78bf9026bfb0dd08
#
_entry.id   57337ef7c6d7fa9c78bf9026bfb0dd08
#
_cell.length_a   1.000
_cell.length_b   1.000
_cell.length_c   1.000
_cell.angle_alpha   90.00
_cell.angle_beta   90.00
_cell.angle_gamma   90.00
#
_symmetry.space_group_name_H-M   'P 1'
#
loop_
_entity.id
_entity.type
_entity.pdbx_description
1 polymer ?
#
loop_
_entity_poly.entity_id
_entity_poly.type
_entity_poly.pdbx_seq_one_letter_code
_entity_poly.pdbx_strand_id
1 'polypeptide(L)'
;MKRLTIYCLTCLIGVSPLFAQQGVTQCGTPTGQPKFPIETYQELPDPSSPSDKDWAAVTIPQISWGTIDTRYAKHRLPQLKKQQLTTLKGWRGERVNAQAVVWTGTEVKDLNFSFTDFKDKKGNSLSDEAFKAGFIRYVMTDELNKDGRGACGHRQAVDYDSLLVADPIDTNLKSMSVPARTVQPIWVQCWIPQSATPGTYKGALLVKDGSRLLQQLNLEILVSSRELPAPSEWAYHLDLWQSPFAVARYYQVPLWSQEHLDAMRPLMKMLADAGQKIITATLTHKPWNGQTEDYFETMVTWMKRADGTWAFDYTVFDRWVEFMMSVGIDQQINCYSMVPWELSFQYFDQATNSLKFVKTAPGEPAYEEMWVAMLTSFSKHLREKGWFDICAIAMDERPMDVMQKTLKVIRKADPEFKVSLAGNYHAEIEPDLYDYCIVIG
;
A
#
# COMPACT_ATOMS: atom_id res chain seq x y z
N MET A 1 59.25 36.59 28.71
CA MET A 1 57.74 36.63 28.62
C MET A 1 57.32 35.57 27.64
N LYS A 2 56.91 34.39 28.16
CA LYS A 2 56.38 33.27 27.36
C LYS A 2 54.86 33.35 27.39
N ARG A 3 54.26 33.48 26.21
CA ARG A 3 52.81 33.43 26.07
C ARG A 3 52.34 31.96 26.11
N LEU A 4 51.50 31.65 27.08
CA LEU A 4 50.84 30.37 27.24
C LEU A 4 49.56 30.39 26.37
N THR A 5 49.52 29.58 25.34
CA THR A 5 48.30 29.40 24.51
C THR A 5 47.53 28.23 25.10
N ILE A 6 46.36 28.53 25.65
CA ILE A 6 45.41 27.52 26.17
C ILE A 6 44.55 27.06 24.98
N TYR A 7 44.72 25.80 24.59
CA TYR A 7 43.78 25.12 23.67
C TYR A 7 42.56 24.65 24.47
N CYS A 8 41.44 25.27 24.21
CA CYS A 8 40.16 24.81 24.71
C CYS A 8 39.70 23.64 23.84
N LEU A 9 39.84 22.42 24.41
CA LEU A 9 39.33 21.21 23.79
C LEU A 9 37.84 21.14 24.06
N THR A 10 37.00 21.63 23.14
CA THR A 10 35.57 21.40 23.20
C THR A 10 35.29 19.94 22.80
N CYS A 11 35.09 19.09 23.81
CA CYS A 11 34.47 17.80 23.64
C CYS A 11 33.04 18.03 23.09
N LEU A 12 32.85 17.91 21.79
CA LEU A 12 31.55 17.64 21.23
C LEU A 12 31.16 16.21 21.63
N ILE A 13 30.46 16.12 22.74
CA ILE A 13 29.69 14.91 23.07
C ILE A 13 28.57 14.92 22.04
N GLY A 14 28.74 14.13 20.97
CA GLY A 14 27.66 13.79 20.07
C GLY A 14 26.60 13.03 20.86
N VAL A 15 25.60 13.74 21.34
CA VAL A 15 24.36 13.12 21.79
C VAL A 15 23.70 12.59 20.53
N SER A 16 23.97 11.35 20.19
CA SER A 16 23.14 10.61 19.24
C SER A 16 21.72 10.65 19.77
N PRO A 17 20.76 11.15 19.02
CA PRO A 17 19.39 11.15 19.50
C PRO A 17 18.91 9.70 19.57
N LEU A 18 18.94 9.12 20.77
CA LEU A 18 18.33 7.81 21.06
C LEU A 18 16.81 7.78 20.80
N PHE A 19 16.24 8.89 20.35
CA PHE A 19 14.81 9.01 20.01
C PHE A 19 14.50 8.79 18.55
N ALA A 20 15.51 8.62 17.69
CA ALA A 20 15.31 8.45 16.24
C ALA A 20 14.85 7.03 15.83
N GLN A 21 14.57 6.13 16.77
CA GLN A 21 14.18 4.75 16.47
C GLN A 21 12.68 4.46 16.60
N GLN A 22 11.86 5.46 16.81
CA GLN A 22 10.42 5.26 16.89
C GLN A 22 9.74 5.98 15.72
N GLY A 23 9.37 5.20 14.72
CA GLY A 23 8.61 5.48 13.53
C GLY A 23 8.46 6.95 13.12
N VAL A 24 7.48 7.60 13.66
CA VAL A 24 7.07 8.97 13.32
C VAL A 24 8.17 10.02 13.46
N THR A 25 9.06 9.88 14.44
CA THR A 25 10.13 10.86 14.63
C THR A 25 11.14 10.88 13.49
N GLN A 26 11.29 9.77 12.79
CA GLN A 26 12.13 9.71 11.59
C GLN A 26 11.52 10.47 10.41
N CYS A 27 10.20 10.57 10.40
CA CYS A 27 9.47 11.30 9.38
C CYS A 27 9.35 12.81 9.66
N GLY A 28 9.68 13.24 10.88
CA GLY A 28 9.52 14.62 11.34
C GLY A 28 10.59 15.61 10.88
N THR A 29 11.69 15.15 10.30
CA THR A 29 12.81 16.04 9.89
C THR A 29 13.16 15.80 8.42
N PRO A 30 12.54 16.49 7.49
CA PRO A 30 12.89 16.36 6.08
C PRO A 30 14.32 16.86 5.84
N THR A 31 15.10 16.07 5.14
CA THR A 31 16.49 16.38 4.76
C THR A 31 16.58 17.20 3.46
N GLY A 32 15.50 17.82 3.03
CA GLY A 32 15.43 18.61 1.81
C GLY A 32 14.03 18.68 1.26
N GLN A 33 13.87 19.22 0.06
CA GLN A 33 12.60 19.22 -0.65
C GLN A 33 12.23 17.76 -1.01
N PRO A 34 10.99 17.33 -0.77
CA PRO A 34 10.55 16.02 -1.19
C PRO A 34 10.66 15.90 -2.72
N LYS A 35 11.33 14.86 -3.18
CA LYS A 35 11.35 14.50 -4.60
C LYS A 35 10.05 13.81 -4.94
N PHE A 36 9.14 14.57 -5.49
CA PHE A 36 7.82 14.08 -5.83
C PHE A 36 7.49 14.42 -7.29
N PRO A 37 7.10 13.45 -8.13
CA PRO A 37 7.13 11.99 -7.88
C PRO A 37 8.55 11.45 -7.76
N ILE A 38 8.72 10.26 -7.16
CA ILE A 38 10.03 9.59 -7.10
C ILE A 38 10.48 9.24 -8.51
N GLU A 39 11.70 9.67 -8.84
CA GLU A 39 12.22 9.58 -10.20
C GLU A 39 12.53 8.14 -10.63
N THR A 40 13.08 7.33 -9.73
CA THR A 40 13.51 5.97 -10.06
C THR A 40 13.35 4.99 -8.90
N TYR A 41 12.77 3.84 -9.20
CA TYR A 41 12.82 2.67 -8.34
C TYR A 41 14.20 2.00 -8.48
N GLN A 42 14.85 1.67 -7.36
CA GLN A 42 16.15 1.01 -7.33
C GLN A 42 15.96 -0.50 -7.15
N GLU A 43 16.36 -1.28 -8.14
CA GLU A 43 16.37 -2.74 -8.02
C GLU A 43 17.58 -3.20 -7.22
N LEU A 44 17.40 -4.20 -6.37
CA LEU A 44 18.50 -4.86 -5.68
C LEU A 44 19.38 -5.63 -6.66
N PRO A 45 20.67 -5.85 -6.33
CA PRO A 45 21.53 -6.74 -7.12
C PRO A 45 20.93 -8.14 -7.17
N ASP A 46 20.92 -8.75 -8.37
CA ASP A 46 20.44 -10.12 -8.54
C ASP A 46 21.50 -11.12 -8.04
N PRO A 47 21.18 -11.99 -7.07
CA PRO A 47 22.10 -13.04 -6.62
C PRO A 47 22.24 -14.16 -7.65
N SER A 48 21.34 -14.25 -8.63
CA SER A 48 21.38 -15.27 -9.69
C SER A 48 22.19 -14.81 -10.89
N SER A 49 22.72 -15.77 -11.65
CA SER A 49 23.38 -15.52 -12.91
C SER A 49 22.64 -16.21 -14.05
N PRO A 50 22.54 -15.57 -15.23
CA PRO A 50 21.91 -16.21 -16.38
C PRO A 50 22.74 -17.43 -16.84
N SER A 51 22.06 -18.52 -17.21
CA SER A 51 22.67 -19.70 -17.78
C SER A 51 23.14 -19.43 -19.22
N ASP A 52 24.41 -19.53 -19.49
CA ASP A 52 24.95 -19.36 -20.85
C ASP A 52 24.31 -20.32 -21.85
N LYS A 53 24.08 -21.57 -21.45
CA LYS A 53 23.48 -22.61 -22.29
C LYS A 53 22.05 -22.22 -22.69
N ASP A 54 21.26 -21.75 -21.74
CA ASP A 54 19.84 -21.44 -21.99
C ASP A 54 19.70 -20.20 -22.88
N TRP A 55 20.56 -19.22 -22.72
CA TRP A 55 20.55 -17.98 -23.48
C TRP A 55 21.27 -18.03 -24.83
N ALA A 56 22.03 -19.12 -25.14
CA ALA A 56 22.81 -19.24 -26.38
C ALA A 56 21.96 -19.08 -27.67
N ALA A 57 20.70 -19.48 -27.62
CA ALA A 57 19.79 -19.39 -28.78
C ALA A 57 19.12 -18.02 -28.95
N VAL A 58 19.28 -17.11 -27.97
CA VAL A 58 18.65 -15.78 -28.00
C VAL A 58 19.66 -14.74 -28.47
N THR A 59 19.78 -14.57 -29.78
CA THR A 59 20.78 -13.68 -30.42
C THR A 59 20.27 -12.26 -30.65
N ILE A 60 18.95 -12.06 -30.66
CA ILE A 60 18.27 -10.77 -30.86
C ILE A 60 17.13 -10.62 -29.85
N PRO A 61 16.65 -9.39 -29.58
CA PRO A 61 15.49 -9.19 -28.76
C PRO A 61 14.27 -9.95 -29.28
N GLN A 62 13.59 -10.63 -28.37
CA GLN A 62 12.36 -11.37 -28.61
C GLN A 62 11.25 -10.67 -27.84
N ILE A 63 10.08 -10.55 -28.43
CA ILE A 63 8.96 -9.83 -27.83
C ILE A 63 7.67 -10.57 -28.14
N SER A 64 6.82 -10.74 -27.14
CA SER A 64 5.55 -11.45 -27.25
C SER A 64 4.55 -10.96 -26.22
N TRP A 65 3.28 -11.12 -26.46
CA TRP A 65 2.30 -11.15 -25.40
C TRP A 65 2.54 -12.34 -24.48
N GLY A 66 2.48 -12.11 -23.18
CA GLY A 66 2.50 -13.11 -22.11
C GLY A 66 1.17 -13.17 -21.37
N THR A 67 1.13 -13.91 -20.27
CA THR A 67 -0.03 -13.91 -19.36
C THR A 67 0.19 -12.94 -18.21
N ILE A 68 -0.89 -12.31 -17.75
CA ILE A 68 -0.87 -11.42 -16.57
C ILE A 68 -0.68 -12.19 -15.25
N ASP A 69 -0.85 -13.51 -15.27
CA ASP A 69 -0.76 -14.38 -14.09
C ASP A 69 0.68 -14.85 -13.82
N THR A 70 1.65 -14.44 -14.63
CA THR A 70 3.04 -14.87 -14.47
C THR A 70 3.93 -13.68 -14.10
N ARG A 71 4.62 -13.80 -12.99
CA ARG A 71 5.74 -12.94 -12.63
C ARG A 71 7.04 -13.54 -13.18
N TYR A 72 7.67 -12.85 -14.11
CA TYR A 72 8.85 -13.38 -14.83
C TYR A 72 10.12 -13.11 -14.02
N ALA A 73 10.97 -14.14 -13.87
CA ALA A 73 12.28 -13.98 -13.26
C ALA A 73 13.23 -13.27 -14.23
N LYS A 74 14.14 -12.44 -13.70
CA LYS A 74 15.00 -11.54 -14.48
C LYS A 74 15.92 -12.26 -15.46
N HIS A 75 16.54 -13.37 -15.05
CA HIS A 75 17.54 -14.09 -15.82
C HIS A 75 17.11 -15.47 -16.30
N ARG A 76 15.85 -15.83 -16.14
CA ARG A 76 15.30 -17.10 -16.60
C ARG A 76 14.47 -16.89 -17.87
N LEU A 77 14.76 -17.66 -18.93
CA LEU A 77 13.99 -17.58 -20.18
C LEU A 77 12.51 -17.79 -19.94
N PRO A 78 11.63 -16.89 -20.47
CA PRO A 78 10.20 -17.00 -20.25
C PRO A 78 9.63 -18.23 -20.98
N GLN A 79 8.87 -19.02 -20.24
CA GLN A 79 8.19 -20.20 -20.78
C GLN A 79 6.82 -19.75 -21.32
N LEU A 80 6.79 -19.27 -22.54
CA LEU A 80 5.57 -18.82 -23.20
C LEU A 80 5.50 -19.20 -24.67
N LYS A 81 4.29 -19.36 -25.18
CA LYS A 81 4.04 -19.47 -26.61
C LYS A 81 4.01 -18.07 -27.20
N LYS A 82 4.86 -17.81 -28.20
CA LYS A 82 4.92 -16.49 -28.84
C LYS A 82 3.59 -16.11 -29.47
N GLN A 83 3.11 -14.93 -29.15
CA GLN A 83 1.86 -14.34 -29.64
C GLN A 83 2.07 -12.89 -30.04
N GLN A 84 1.65 -12.55 -31.25
CA GLN A 84 1.72 -11.18 -31.78
C GLN A 84 0.41 -10.41 -31.62
N LEU A 85 -0.66 -11.12 -31.30
CA LEU A 85 -2.00 -10.57 -31.07
C LEU A 85 -2.53 -11.05 -29.74
N THR A 86 -3.12 -10.13 -28.97
CA THR A 86 -3.98 -10.46 -27.85
C THR A 86 -5.29 -9.70 -27.93
N THR A 87 -6.35 -10.26 -27.34
CA THR A 87 -7.68 -9.67 -27.29
C THR A 87 -8.13 -9.56 -25.84
N LEU A 88 -8.43 -8.35 -25.42
CA LEU A 88 -9.01 -8.05 -24.13
C LEU A 88 -10.50 -7.79 -24.27
N LYS A 89 -11.30 -8.25 -23.32
CA LYS A 89 -12.74 -8.06 -23.31
C LYS A 89 -13.11 -7.33 -22.03
N GLY A 90 -13.88 -6.27 -22.14
CA GLY A 90 -14.32 -5.52 -20.99
C GLY A 90 -15.61 -4.76 -21.20
N TRP A 91 -16.21 -4.34 -20.10
CA TRP A 91 -17.36 -3.45 -20.09
C TRP A 91 -16.88 -1.99 -20.21
N ARG A 92 -17.77 -1.10 -20.53
CA ARG A 92 -17.51 0.34 -20.41
C ARG A 92 -17.27 0.67 -18.92
N GLY A 93 -16.25 1.46 -18.61
CA GLY A 93 -15.82 1.75 -17.23
C GLY A 93 -14.86 0.72 -16.63
N GLU A 94 -14.61 -0.42 -17.28
CA GLU A 94 -13.75 -1.47 -16.78
C GLU A 94 -12.27 -1.24 -17.15
N ARG A 95 -11.35 -1.68 -16.28
CA ARG A 95 -9.93 -1.77 -16.57
C ARG A 95 -9.58 -3.17 -17.05
N VAL A 96 -9.00 -3.26 -18.24
CA VAL A 96 -8.50 -4.50 -18.81
C VAL A 96 -6.99 -4.42 -19.00
N ASN A 97 -6.30 -5.54 -18.75
CA ASN A 97 -4.86 -5.57 -18.68
C ASN A 97 -4.25 -6.64 -19.57
N ALA A 98 -3.04 -6.37 -20.06
CA ALA A 98 -2.19 -7.32 -20.76
C ALA A 98 -0.74 -7.16 -20.30
N GLN A 99 0.08 -8.17 -20.54
CA GLN A 99 1.51 -8.12 -20.26
C GLN A 99 2.27 -8.46 -21.54
N ALA A 100 3.11 -7.53 -21.99
CA ALA A 100 4.11 -7.81 -23.02
C ALA A 100 5.42 -8.22 -22.34
N VAL A 101 6.11 -9.19 -22.92
CA VAL A 101 7.38 -9.69 -22.37
C VAL A 101 8.46 -9.50 -23.42
N VAL A 102 9.51 -8.78 -23.05
CA VAL A 102 10.74 -8.61 -23.82
C VAL A 102 11.82 -9.50 -23.18
N TRP A 103 12.53 -10.28 -23.96
CA TRP A 103 13.73 -10.98 -23.49
C TRP A 103 14.81 -10.90 -24.55
N THR A 104 16.04 -10.72 -24.13
CA THR A 104 17.14 -10.42 -25.05
C THR A 104 18.44 -11.06 -24.62
N GLY A 105 19.16 -11.63 -25.58
CA GLY A 105 20.54 -12.11 -25.38
C GLY A 105 21.60 -11.04 -25.58
N THR A 106 21.22 -9.86 -26.08
CA THR A 106 22.09 -8.69 -26.31
C THR A 106 21.49 -7.47 -25.61
N GLU A 107 22.32 -6.48 -25.30
CA GLU A 107 21.83 -5.24 -24.68
C GLU A 107 20.81 -4.51 -25.59
N VAL A 108 19.73 -4.01 -25.00
CA VAL A 108 18.82 -3.01 -25.58
C VAL A 108 19.03 -1.70 -24.82
N LYS A 109 19.60 -0.70 -25.49
CA LYS A 109 20.11 0.51 -24.81
C LYS A 109 19.02 1.46 -24.33
N ASP A 110 17.93 1.55 -25.07
CA ASP A 110 16.85 2.51 -24.83
C ASP A 110 15.50 1.88 -25.13
N LEU A 111 15.17 0.81 -24.35
CA LEU A 111 13.88 0.15 -24.46
C LEU A 111 12.77 1.14 -24.08
N ASN A 112 11.89 1.39 -25.01
CA ASN A 112 10.71 2.23 -24.82
C ASN A 112 9.51 1.67 -25.57
N PHE A 113 8.34 2.29 -25.35
CA PHE A 113 7.10 1.84 -26.00
C PHE A 113 6.17 3.03 -26.28
N SER A 114 5.29 2.83 -27.25
CA SER A 114 4.18 3.74 -27.55
C SER A 114 2.99 2.97 -28.09
N PHE A 115 1.82 3.59 -28.08
CA PHE A 115 0.63 3.02 -28.68
C PHE A 115 0.38 3.61 -30.07
N THR A 116 -0.31 2.86 -30.94
CA THR A 116 -0.99 3.39 -32.11
C THR A 116 -2.40 3.81 -31.73
N ASP A 117 -3.10 4.54 -32.59
CA ASP A 117 -4.53 4.78 -32.40
C ASP A 117 -5.31 3.47 -32.30
N PHE A 118 -6.33 3.45 -31.45
CA PHE A 118 -7.27 2.34 -31.31
C PHE A 118 -8.61 2.72 -31.94
N LYS A 119 -8.95 2.11 -33.06
CA LYS A 119 -10.16 2.42 -33.83
C LYS A 119 -11.00 1.18 -34.11
N ASP A 120 -12.31 1.36 -34.10
CA ASP A 120 -13.25 0.35 -34.58
C ASP A 120 -13.48 0.47 -36.11
N LYS A 121 -14.25 -0.47 -36.67
CA LYS A 121 -14.58 -0.48 -38.13
C LYS A 121 -15.42 0.71 -38.58
N LYS A 122 -16.06 1.43 -37.65
CA LYS A 122 -16.92 2.59 -37.95
C LYS A 122 -16.17 3.92 -37.82
N GLY A 123 -14.90 3.88 -37.39
CA GLY A 123 -14.06 5.04 -37.14
C GLY A 123 -14.16 5.64 -35.76
N ASN A 124 -14.90 5.01 -34.83
CA ASN A 124 -14.84 5.41 -33.41
C ASN A 124 -13.46 5.09 -32.86
N SER A 125 -12.95 5.93 -31.96
CA SER A 125 -11.63 5.77 -31.31
C SER A 125 -11.76 5.71 -29.79
N LEU A 126 -10.85 4.97 -29.15
CA LEU A 126 -10.57 5.14 -27.74
C LEU A 126 -9.51 6.23 -27.60
N SER A 127 -9.66 7.12 -26.61
CA SER A 127 -8.67 8.18 -26.36
C SER A 127 -7.34 7.60 -25.88
N ASP A 128 -6.23 8.28 -26.17
CA ASP A 128 -4.89 7.89 -25.72
C ASP A 128 -4.80 7.81 -24.18
N GLU A 129 -5.56 8.66 -23.47
CA GLU A 129 -5.63 8.69 -22.01
C GLU A 129 -6.21 7.41 -21.40
N ALA A 130 -6.98 6.63 -22.18
CA ALA A 130 -7.48 5.33 -21.78
C ALA A 130 -6.36 4.31 -21.60
N PHE A 131 -5.20 4.52 -22.24
CA PHE A 131 -4.09 3.57 -22.24
C PHE A 131 -2.96 4.04 -21.33
N LYS A 132 -2.48 3.13 -20.50
CA LYS A 132 -1.26 3.30 -19.70
C LYS A 132 -0.39 2.06 -19.90
N ALA A 133 0.91 2.29 -19.91
CA ALA A 133 1.88 1.19 -19.82
C ALA A 133 3.03 1.57 -18.91
N GLY A 134 3.66 0.57 -18.30
CA GLY A 134 4.79 0.74 -17.41
C GLY A 134 5.70 -0.46 -17.43
N PHE A 135 6.98 -0.24 -17.17
CA PHE A 135 7.91 -1.35 -16.95
C PHE A 135 7.58 -2.05 -15.65
N ILE A 136 7.53 -3.38 -15.65
CA ILE A 136 7.43 -4.13 -14.41
C ILE A 136 8.84 -4.29 -13.87
N ARG A 137 9.08 -3.69 -12.69
CA ARG A 137 10.39 -3.70 -12.05
C ARG A 137 10.56 -4.96 -11.21
N TYR A 138 11.79 -5.23 -10.80
CA TYR A 138 12.14 -6.45 -10.10
C TYR A 138 12.28 -6.23 -8.59
N VAL A 139 11.70 -7.15 -7.82
CA VAL A 139 11.88 -7.22 -6.36
C VAL A 139 12.48 -8.55 -5.96
N MET A 140 13.26 -8.53 -4.88
CA MET A 140 13.75 -9.74 -4.24
C MET A 140 12.60 -10.44 -3.53
N THR A 141 12.41 -11.71 -3.80
CA THR A 141 11.33 -12.50 -3.26
C THR A 141 11.77 -13.93 -2.97
N ASP A 142 10.97 -14.62 -2.19
CA ASP A 142 11.01 -16.05 -1.92
C ASP A 142 9.79 -16.76 -2.56
N GLU A 143 9.32 -16.25 -3.67
CA GLU A 143 8.07 -16.67 -4.30
C GLU A 143 8.04 -18.14 -4.72
N LEU A 144 9.18 -18.69 -5.14
CA LEU A 144 9.25 -20.06 -5.64
C LEU A 144 9.30 -21.11 -4.53
N ASN A 145 9.31 -20.68 -3.25
CA ASN A 145 9.24 -21.57 -2.10
C ASN A 145 10.18 -22.78 -2.20
N LYS A 146 11.47 -22.53 -2.14
CA LYS A 146 12.52 -23.53 -2.24
C LYS A 146 12.33 -24.75 -1.32
N ASP A 147 11.76 -24.53 -0.14
CA ASP A 147 11.44 -25.55 0.85
C ASP A 147 9.98 -26.05 0.79
N GLY A 148 9.17 -25.54 -0.15
CA GLY A 148 7.76 -25.85 -0.29
C GLY A 148 6.85 -25.25 0.80
N ARG A 149 7.36 -24.34 1.61
CA ARG A 149 6.60 -23.66 2.68
C ARG A 149 6.28 -22.24 2.24
N GLY A 150 5.04 -22.02 1.84
CA GLY A 150 4.51 -20.67 1.73
C GLY A 150 3.87 -20.30 3.06
N ALA A 151 4.10 -19.17 3.64
CA ALA A 151 3.27 -18.53 4.64
C ALA A 151 4.05 -17.59 5.57
N CYS A 152 3.33 -16.89 6.43
CA CYS A 152 3.88 -16.10 7.52
C CYS A 152 4.67 -16.96 8.51
N GLY A 153 5.71 -16.43 9.09
CA GLY A 153 6.48 -17.05 10.15
C GLY A 153 7.99 -16.97 9.93
N HIS A 154 8.72 -17.38 10.96
CA HIS A 154 10.18 -17.42 10.89
C HIS A 154 10.64 -18.57 10.02
N ARG A 155 11.32 -18.22 8.92
CA ARG A 155 12.07 -19.16 8.09
C ARG A 155 13.55 -18.86 8.21
N GLN A 156 14.40 -19.85 8.06
CA GLN A 156 15.84 -19.65 8.01
C GLN A 156 16.24 -19.09 6.64
N ALA A 157 17.21 -18.19 6.60
CA ALA A 157 17.66 -17.57 5.34
C ALA A 157 18.12 -18.61 4.29
N VAL A 158 18.62 -19.79 4.72
CA VAL A 158 19.01 -20.89 3.84
C VAL A 158 17.82 -21.52 3.10
N ASP A 159 16.61 -21.38 3.62
CA ASP A 159 15.38 -21.94 3.05
C ASP A 159 14.76 -21.00 1.99
N TYR A 160 15.22 -19.76 1.89
CA TYR A 160 14.73 -18.81 0.89
C TYR A 160 15.33 -19.09 -0.48
N ASP A 161 14.55 -18.89 -1.53
CA ASP A 161 15.05 -18.99 -2.90
C ASP A 161 15.68 -17.70 -3.43
N SER A 162 15.44 -16.56 -2.78
CA SER A 162 16.06 -15.25 -3.05
C SER A 162 16.24 -14.96 -4.54
N LEU A 163 15.12 -14.74 -5.22
CA LEU A 163 15.08 -14.52 -6.66
C LEU A 163 14.50 -13.14 -6.96
N LEU A 164 15.05 -12.46 -7.97
CA LEU A 164 14.41 -11.25 -8.52
C LEU A 164 13.29 -11.63 -9.48
N VAL A 165 12.06 -11.24 -9.14
CA VAL A 165 10.88 -11.41 -9.99
C VAL A 165 10.22 -10.07 -10.30
N ALA A 166 9.58 -9.98 -11.46
CA ALA A 166 8.86 -8.81 -11.91
C ALA A 166 7.57 -8.65 -11.08
N ASP A 167 7.40 -7.51 -10.38
CA ASP A 167 6.24 -7.23 -9.54
C ASP A 167 5.75 -5.77 -9.61
N PRO A 168 6.46 -4.74 -9.13
CA PRO A 168 5.93 -3.38 -9.14
C PRO A 168 5.91 -2.78 -10.55
N ILE A 169 4.81 -2.10 -10.88
CA ILE A 169 4.63 -1.46 -12.18
C ILE A 169 5.08 0.00 -12.09
N ASP A 170 6.16 0.34 -12.79
CA ASP A 170 6.69 1.70 -12.88
C ASP A 170 6.12 2.41 -14.10
N THR A 171 5.11 3.24 -13.89
CA THR A 171 4.48 4.05 -14.94
C THR A 171 5.18 5.38 -15.21
N ASN A 172 6.15 5.75 -14.37
CA ASN A 172 6.88 7.02 -14.48
C ASN A 172 8.07 6.89 -15.44
N LEU A 173 8.72 5.74 -15.45
CA LEU A 173 9.87 5.48 -16.31
C LEU A 173 9.43 5.36 -17.78
N LYS A 174 9.98 6.18 -18.65
CA LYS A 174 9.59 6.22 -20.08
C LYS A 174 10.49 5.36 -20.96
N SER A 175 11.74 5.15 -20.54
CA SER A 175 12.67 4.25 -21.20
C SER A 175 13.68 3.68 -20.20
N MET A 176 14.31 2.57 -20.55
CA MET A 176 15.37 1.96 -19.74
C MET A 176 16.32 1.15 -20.58
N SER A 177 17.58 1.03 -20.12
CA SER A 177 18.49 0.03 -20.64
C SER A 177 18.13 -1.36 -20.09
N VAL A 178 18.12 -2.35 -20.99
CA VAL A 178 17.92 -3.76 -20.63
C VAL A 178 19.19 -4.52 -20.95
N PRO A 179 19.92 -5.02 -19.95
CA PRO A 179 21.15 -5.77 -20.16
C PRO A 179 20.94 -7.05 -20.97
N ALA A 180 22.02 -7.56 -21.56
CA ALA A 180 22.00 -8.87 -22.19
C ALA A 180 21.55 -9.97 -21.21
N ARG A 181 20.86 -10.99 -21.73
CA ARG A 181 20.37 -12.14 -20.98
C ARG A 181 19.38 -11.76 -19.86
N THR A 182 18.51 -10.82 -20.20
CA THR A 182 17.51 -10.27 -19.29
C THR A 182 16.11 -10.38 -19.89
N VAL A 183 15.15 -10.62 -19.04
CA VAL A 183 13.71 -10.53 -19.33
C VAL A 183 13.23 -9.21 -18.78
N GLN A 184 12.43 -8.46 -19.54
CA GLN A 184 11.82 -7.21 -19.10
C GLN A 184 10.35 -7.18 -19.51
N PRO A 185 9.42 -7.41 -18.58
CA PRO A 185 7.99 -7.29 -18.84
C PRO A 185 7.55 -5.83 -18.87
N ILE A 186 6.48 -5.59 -19.64
CA ILE A 186 5.78 -4.32 -19.77
C ILE A 186 4.31 -4.57 -19.48
N TRP A 187 3.78 -3.92 -18.45
CA TRP A 187 2.35 -3.94 -18.16
C TRP A 187 1.61 -2.97 -19.06
N VAL A 188 0.49 -3.40 -19.59
CA VAL A 188 -0.40 -2.61 -20.44
C VAL A 188 -1.78 -2.61 -19.84
N GLN A 189 -2.36 -1.43 -19.65
CA GLN A 189 -3.70 -1.24 -19.12
C GLN A 189 -4.53 -0.39 -20.09
N CYS A 190 -5.77 -0.78 -20.31
CA CYS A 190 -6.78 0.08 -20.92
C CYS A 190 -7.93 0.28 -19.90
N TRP A 191 -8.17 1.52 -19.49
CA TRP A 191 -9.37 1.88 -18.74
C TRP A 191 -10.42 2.33 -19.75
N ILE A 192 -11.33 1.40 -20.10
CA ILE A 192 -12.34 1.62 -21.12
C ILE A 192 -13.27 2.76 -20.67
N PRO A 193 -13.36 3.88 -21.40
CA PRO A 193 -14.25 4.97 -21.02
C PRO A 193 -15.72 4.52 -20.92
N GLN A 194 -16.46 5.03 -19.95
CA GLN A 194 -17.90 4.78 -19.87
C GLN A 194 -18.64 5.25 -21.11
N SER A 195 -18.16 6.31 -21.76
CA SER A 195 -18.69 6.84 -23.01
C SER A 195 -18.29 6.07 -24.27
N ALA A 196 -17.45 5.02 -24.16
CA ALA A 196 -17.01 4.26 -25.31
C ALA A 196 -18.17 3.58 -26.04
N THR A 197 -18.18 3.65 -27.35
CA THR A 197 -19.18 2.92 -28.19
C THR A 197 -18.85 1.42 -28.14
N PRO A 198 -19.82 0.54 -27.90
CA PRO A 198 -19.59 -0.91 -27.99
C PRO A 198 -19.06 -1.34 -29.36
N GLY A 199 -18.00 -2.16 -29.35
CA GLY A 199 -17.34 -2.58 -30.59
C GLY A 199 -15.97 -3.18 -30.35
N THR A 200 -15.28 -3.56 -31.43
CA THR A 200 -13.91 -4.06 -31.37
C THR A 200 -12.95 -2.99 -31.88
N TYR A 201 -12.16 -2.46 -30.98
CA TYR A 201 -11.11 -1.46 -31.26
C TYR A 201 -9.78 -2.17 -31.48
N LYS A 202 -9.10 -1.82 -32.56
CA LYS A 202 -7.83 -2.42 -32.97
C LYS A 202 -6.73 -1.37 -32.94
N GLY A 203 -5.62 -1.74 -32.32
CA GLY A 203 -4.40 -0.95 -32.26
C GLY A 203 -3.20 -1.83 -31.92
N ALA A 204 -2.10 -1.23 -31.51
CA ALA A 204 -0.90 -1.96 -31.19
C ALA A 204 -0.05 -1.25 -30.15
N LEU A 205 0.73 -2.05 -29.43
CA LEU A 205 1.90 -1.61 -28.65
C LEU A 205 3.13 -1.70 -29.56
N LEU A 206 3.82 -0.59 -29.76
CA LEU A 206 5.10 -0.50 -30.47
C LEU A 206 6.21 -0.55 -29.46
N VAL A 207 7.01 -1.62 -29.48
CA VAL A 207 8.20 -1.77 -28.61
C VAL A 207 9.44 -1.39 -29.40
N LYS A 208 10.26 -0.50 -28.87
CA LYS A 208 11.35 0.16 -29.58
C LYS A 208 12.66 0.13 -28.77
N ASP A 209 13.78 0.31 -29.47
CA ASP A 209 15.09 0.63 -28.95
C ASP A 209 15.49 2.02 -29.49
N GLY A 210 15.33 3.05 -28.68
CA GLY A 210 15.32 4.44 -29.15
C GLY A 210 14.23 4.68 -30.18
N SER A 211 14.61 5.10 -31.39
CA SER A 211 13.67 5.28 -32.51
C SER A 211 13.41 4.00 -33.33
N ARG A 212 14.23 2.97 -33.15
CA ARG A 212 14.15 1.73 -33.92
C ARG A 212 13.03 0.83 -33.41
N LEU A 213 12.06 0.51 -34.27
CA LEU A 213 11.04 -0.46 -33.96
C LEU A 213 11.66 -1.86 -33.82
N LEU A 214 11.51 -2.48 -32.65
CA LEU A 214 11.87 -3.88 -32.44
C LEU A 214 10.73 -4.80 -32.80
N GLN A 215 9.52 -4.47 -32.35
CA GLN A 215 8.32 -5.30 -32.59
C GLN A 215 7.03 -4.48 -32.44
N GLN A 216 6.06 -4.80 -33.25
CA GLN A 216 4.66 -4.39 -33.06
C GLN A 216 3.87 -5.57 -32.49
N LEU A 217 3.22 -5.34 -31.35
CA LEU A 217 2.29 -6.28 -30.74
C LEU A 217 0.85 -5.78 -30.94
N ASN A 218 0.04 -6.50 -31.70
CA ASN A 218 -1.33 -6.13 -31.97
C ASN A 218 -2.22 -6.36 -30.73
N LEU A 219 -3.13 -5.43 -30.49
CA LEU A 219 -4.05 -5.48 -29.36
C LEU A 219 -5.48 -5.16 -29.84
N GLU A 220 -6.40 -6.03 -29.52
CA GLU A 220 -7.82 -5.80 -29.75
C GLU A 220 -8.54 -5.59 -28.41
N ILE A 221 -9.33 -4.52 -28.29
CA ILE A 221 -10.21 -4.27 -27.15
C ILE A 221 -11.66 -4.49 -27.58
N LEU A 222 -12.27 -5.54 -27.06
CA LEU A 222 -13.69 -5.83 -27.27
C LEU A 222 -14.51 -5.15 -26.17
N VAL A 223 -15.11 -4.02 -26.49
CA VAL A 223 -15.96 -3.23 -25.61
C VAL A 223 -17.39 -3.76 -25.65
N SER A 224 -17.88 -4.24 -24.52
CA SER A 224 -19.26 -4.71 -24.35
C SER A 224 -20.25 -3.54 -24.30
N SER A 225 -21.54 -3.84 -24.56
CA SER A 225 -22.63 -2.89 -24.32
C SER A 225 -22.94 -2.65 -22.84
N ARG A 226 -22.43 -3.50 -21.96
CA ARG A 226 -22.59 -3.36 -20.50
C ARG A 226 -21.70 -2.24 -19.98
N GLU A 227 -22.11 -1.67 -18.85
CA GLU A 227 -21.38 -0.62 -18.16
C GLU A 227 -21.10 -1.07 -16.74
N LEU A 228 -19.85 -0.86 -16.30
CA LEU A 228 -19.45 -1.04 -14.92
C LEU A 228 -19.77 0.27 -14.19
N PRO A 229 -20.47 0.23 -13.05
CA PRO A 229 -20.68 1.42 -12.22
C PRO A 229 -19.35 2.07 -11.82
N ALA A 230 -19.40 3.32 -11.36
CA ALA A 230 -18.22 3.98 -10.80
C ALA A 230 -17.68 3.17 -9.61
N PRO A 231 -16.35 3.17 -9.35
CA PRO A 231 -15.75 2.41 -8.25
C PRO A 231 -16.38 2.68 -6.89
N SER A 232 -16.85 3.92 -6.64
CA SER A 232 -17.58 4.30 -5.42
C SER A 232 -18.90 3.56 -5.25
N GLU A 233 -19.53 3.13 -6.36
CA GLU A 233 -20.84 2.47 -6.37
C GLU A 233 -20.73 0.92 -6.37
N TRP A 234 -19.50 0.37 -6.41
CA TRP A 234 -19.35 -1.08 -6.40
C TRP A 234 -19.82 -1.67 -5.07
N ALA A 235 -20.60 -2.76 -5.16
CA ALA A 235 -21.04 -3.50 -3.98
C ALA A 235 -19.89 -4.31 -3.33
N TYR A 236 -18.78 -4.50 -4.01
CA TYR A 236 -17.62 -5.20 -3.48
C TYR A 236 -17.00 -4.42 -2.31
N HIS A 237 -16.89 -5.07 -1.17
CA HIS A 237 -16.38 -4.49 0.06
C HIS A 237 -14.86 -4.67 0.15
N LEU A 238 -14.11 -3.73 -0.40
CA LEU A 238 -12.65 -3.75 -0.39
C LEU A 238 -12.10 -3.03 0.84
N ASP A 239 -11.31 -3.74 1.64
CA ASP A 239 -10.55 -3.21 2.77
C ASP A 239 -9.06 -3.51 2.63
N LEU A 240 -8.33 -2.62 1.98
CA LEU A 240 -6.87 -2.61 1.96
C LEU A 240 -6.37 -1.61 3.00
N TRP A 241 -5.62 -2.06 3.99
CA TRP A 241 -5.11 -1.23 5.07
C TRP A 241 -4.10 -0.21 4.56
N GLN A 242 -4.25 1.03 4.98
CA GLN A 242 -3.39 2.12 4.56
C GLN A 242 -2.38 2.48 5.65
N SER A 243 -1.10 2.66 5.27
CA SER A 243 -0.04 3.14 6.16
C SER A 243 0.43 4.54 5.77
N PRO A 244 -0.16 5.61 6.32
CA PRO A 244 0.30 6.97 6.06
C PRO A 244 1.73 7.20 6.56
N PHE A 245 2.14 6.50 7.61
CA PHE A 245 3.46 6.64 8.23
C PHE A 245 4.58 6.21 7.28
N ALA A 246 4.39 5.11 6.54
CA ALA A 246 5.34 4.65 5.53
C ALA A 246 5.52 5.67 4.38
N VAL A 247 4.44 6.33 3.97
CA VAL A 247 4.50 7.38 2.95
C VAL A 247 5.31 8.57 3.41
N ALA A 248 5.10 9.04 4.66
CA ALA A 248 5.86 10.16 5.21
C ALA A 248 7.36 9.86 5.27
N ARG A 249 7.75 8.67 5.73
CA ARG A 249 9.16 8.25 5.75
C ARG A 249 9.77 8.18 4.36
N TYR A 250 9.06 7.53 3.43
CA TYR A 250 9.56 7.31 2.08
C TYR A 250 9.81 8.63 1.33
N TYR A 251 8.89 9.59 1.44
CA TYR A 251 9.02 10.90 0.82
C TYR A 251 9.79 11.91 1.67
N GLN A 252 10.18 11.54 2.90
CA GLN A 252 10.90 12.41 3.83
C GLN A 252 10.16 13.72 4.11
N VAL A 253 8.86 13.63 4.35
CA VAL A 253 8.00 14.78 4.65
C VAL A 253 7.49 14.71 6.09
N PRO A 254 7.23 15.86 6.75
CA PRO A 254 6.66 15.88 8.09
C PRO A 254 5.26 15.24 8.10
N LEU A 255 5.01 14.36 9.07
CA LEU A 255 3.69 13.76 9.25
C LEU A 255 2.60 14.81 9.31
N TRP A 256 1.51 14.54 8.60
CA TRP A 256 0.29 15.36 8.58
C TRP A 256 0.48 16.78 8.05
N SER A 257 1.64 17.11 7.45
CA SER A 257 1.84 18.34 6.70
C SER A 257 1.05 18.32 5.38
N GLN A 258 0.99 19.47 4.69
CA GLN A 258 0.38 19.51 3.37
C GLN A 258 1.16 18.68 2.35
N GLU A 259 2.48 18.69 2.44
CA GLU A 259 3.39 17.90 1.60
C GLU A 259 3.13 16.38 1.78
N HIS A 260 2.83 15.95 3.01
CA HIS A 260 2.48 14.56 3.28
C HIS A 260 1.14 14.19 2.62
N LEU A 261 0.12 15.03 2.77
CA LEU A 261 -1.18 14.80 2.12
C LEU A 261 -1.05 14.77 0.60
N ASP A 262 -0.23 15.65 0.03
CA ASP A 262 0.01 15.71 -1.41
C ASP A 262 0.74 14.45 -1.91
N ALA A 263 1.71 13.94 -1.14
CA ALA A 263 2.42 12.69 -1.44
C ALA A 263 1.47 11.47 -1.38
N MET A 264 0.53 11.44 -0.45
CA MET A 264 -0.45 10.36 -0.31
C MET A 264 -1.55 10.39 -1.39
N ARG A 265 -1.94 11.55 -1.87
CA ARG A 265 -3.12 11.74 -2.73
C ARG A 265 -3.14 10.82 -3.95
N PRO A 266 -2.09 10.68 -4.77
CA PRO A 266 -2.14 9.79 -5.93
C PRO A 266 -2.28 8.31 -5.54
N LEU A 267 -1.69 7.88 -4.41
CA LEU A 267 -1.79 6.51 -3.92
C LEU A 267 -3.21 6.22 -3.41
N MET A 268 -3.77 7.09 -2.58
CA MET A 268 -5.12 6.93 -2.03
C MET A 268 -6.19 7.06 -3.12
N LYS A 269 -5.96 7.92 -4.12
CA LYS A 269 -6.84 7.99 -5.31
C LYS A 269 -6.81 6.69 -6.12
N MET A 270 -5.65 6.04 -6.24
CA MET A 270 -5.54 4.74 -6.88
C MET A 270 -6.35 3.67 -6.15
N LEU A 271 -6.34 3.68 -4.82
CA LEU A 271 -7.17 2.79 -3.99
C LEU A 271 -8.68 3.09 -4.18
N ALA A 272 -9.07 4.35 -4.15
CA ALA A 272 -10.46 4.77 -4.42
C ALA A 272 -10.93 4.28 -5.80
N ASP A 273 -10.09 4.43 -6.82
CA ASP A 273 -10.36 3.95 -8.19
C ASP A 273 -10.35 2.42 -8.32
N ALA A 274 -9.85 1.70 -7.31
CA ALA A 274 -9.97 0.25 -7.19
C ALA A 274 -11.18 -0.19 -6.37
N GLY A 275 -11.98 0.75 -5.88
CA GLY A 275 -13.20 0.48 -5.10
C GLY A 275 -12.97 0.33 -3.59
N GLN A 276 -11.87 0.85 -3.05
CA GLN A 276 -11.63 0.92 -1.60
C GLN A 276 -12.79 1.60 -0.89
N LYS A 277 -13.27 0.99 0.20
CA LYS A 277 -14.41 1.47 0.98
C LYS A 277 -14.03 1.99 2.36
N ILE A 278 -12.94 1.49 2.92
CA ILE A 278 -12.64 1.57 4.34
C ILE A 278 -11.41 2.45 4.57
N ILE A 279 -11.53 3.32 5.56
CA ILE A 279 -10.43 4.13 6.09
C ILE A 279 -9.85 3.38 7.29
N THR A 280 -8.57 3.01 7.24
CA THR A 280 -7.85 2.44 8.39
C THR A 280 -7.37 3.57 9.29
N ALA A 281 -7.84 3.64 10.52
CA ALA A 281 -7.41 4.62 11.51
C ALA A 281 -6.86 3.94 12.77
N THR A 282 -5.95 4.59 13.50
CA THR A 282 -5.36 4.05 14.72
C THR A 282 -5.70 4.91 15.94
N LEU A 283 -6.28 4.28 16.96
CA LEU A 283 -6.64 4.92 18.23
C LEU A 283 -5.53 4.78 19.27
N THR A 284 -4.58 3.88 19.04
CA THR A 284 -3.48 3.57 19.96
C THR A 284 -2.14 3.58 19.24
N HIS A 285 -1.07 3.79 20.00
CA HIS A 285 0.29 3.67 19.53
C HIS A 285 0.64 2.19 19.30
N LYS A 286 1.21 1.86 18.15
CA LYS A 286 1.71 0.53 17.77
C LYS A 286 0.67 -0.60 17.91
N PRO A 287 -0.52 -0.48 17.31
CA PRO A 287 -1.53 -1.54 17.43
C PRO A 287 -1.03 -2.90 16.96
N TRP A 288 -0.15 -2.93 15.95
CA TRP A 288 0.46 -4.13 15.36
C TRP A 288 1.94 -4.31 15.73
N ASN A 289 2.41 -3.66 16.80
CA ASN A 289 3.78 -3.72 17.28
C ASN A 289 4.81 -3.43 16.16
N GLY A 290 5.73 -4.35 15.90
CA GLY A 290 6.80 -4.22 14.90
C GLY A 290 6.57 -5.02 13.62
N GLN A 291 5.32 -5.31 13.24
CA GLN A 291 5.00 -6.04 12.00
C GLN A 291 5.28 -5.23 10.73
N THR A 292 5.32 -3.91 10.84
CA THR A 292 5.72 -3.01 9.76
C THR A 292 6.98 -2.26 10.13
N GLU A 293 7.77 -1.85 9.14
CA GLU A 293 8.98 -1.06 9.38
C GLU A 293 8.66 0.28 10.05
N ASP A 294 7.59 0.93 9.60
CA ASP A 294 7.08 2.14 10.23
C ASP A 294 5.99 1.77 11.23
N TYR A 295 6.19 2.09 12.50
CA TYR A 295 5.14 1.90 13.48
C TYR A 295 3.96 2.81 13.18
N PHE A 296 2.76 2.26 13.36
CA PHE A 296 1.56 3.07 13.35
C PHE A 296 1.46 3.85 14.66
N GLU A 297 1.47 5.16 14.57
CA GLU A 297 1.23 6.03 15.72
C GLU A 297 -0.25 6.21 15.95
N THR A 298 -0.61 6.62 17.16
CA THR A 298 -2.00 6.98 17.44
C THR A 298 -2.42 8.23 16.65
N MET A 299 -3.60 8.21 16.09
CA MET A 299 -4.23 9.41 15.48
C MET A 299 -5.06 10.20 16.49
N VAL A 300 -5.16 9.72 17.73
CA VAL A 300 -5.82 10.40 18.84
C VAL A 300 -4.80 10.69 19.92
N THR A 301 -4.66 11.95 20.36
CA THR A 301 -3.80 12.28 21.48
C THR A 301 -4.53 11.97 22.78
N TRP A 302 -4.00 11.02 23.55
CA TRP A 302 -4.49 10.68 24.86
C TRP A 302 -3.80 11.53 25.92
N MET A 303 -4.56 12.17 26.79
CA MET A 303 -4.06 13.08 27.81
C MET A 303 -4.68 12.76 29.17
N LYS A 304 -3.86 12.57 30.20
CA LYS A 304 -4.34 12.51 31.58
C LYS A 304 -4.05 13.85 32.22
N ARG A 305 -5.12 14.55 32.66
CA ARG A 305 -5.02 15.86 33.30
C ARG A 305 -4.44 15.73 34.72
N ALA A 306 -4.02 16.88 35.28
CA ALA A 306 -3.46 16.91 36.62
C ALA A 306 -4.46 16.47 37.73
N ASP A 307 -5.76 16.59 37.47
CA ASP A 307 -6.84 16.10 38.35
C ASP A 307 -7.16 14.61 38.16
N GLY A 308 -6.43 13.91 37.28
CA GLY A 308 -6.60 12.49 36.98
C GLY A 308 -7.66 12.18 35.91
N THR A 309 -8.40 13.17 35.41
CA THR A 309 -9.38 12.95 34.33
C THR A 309 -8.72 12.81 32.96
N TRP A 310 -9.39 12.10 32.04
CA TRP A 310 -8.93 11.93 30.67
C TRP A 310 -9.43 13.07 29.75
N ALA A 311 -8.59 13.43 28.78
CA ALA A 311 -8.92 14.29 27.66
C ALA A 311 -8.33 13.73 26.37
N PHE A 312 -8.97 14.02 25.24
CA PHE A 312 -8.61 13.47 23.94
C PHE A 312 -8.61 14.59 22.89
N ASP A 313 -7.62 14.56 22.00
CA ASP A 313 -7.54 15.45 20.86
C ASP A 313 -7.62 14.59 19.59
N TYR A 314 -8.57 14.91 18.72
CA TYR A 314 -8.89 14.19 17.50
C TYR A 314 -8.38 14.89 16.24
N THR A 315 -7.55 15.93 16.36
CA THR A 315 -7.10 16.75 15.22
C THR A 315 -6.46 15.93 14.11
N VAL A 316 -5.60 14.98 14.45
CA VAL A 316 -4.93 14.11 13.47
C VAL A 316 -5.92 13.11 12.87
N PHE A 317 -6.78 12.52 13.70
CA PHE A 317 -7.83 11.60 13.25
C PHE A 317 -8.76 12.30 12.24
N ASP A 318 -9.24 13.47 12.56
CA ASP A 318 -10.11 14.25 11.69
C ASP A 318 -9.42 14.58 10.36
N ARG A 319 -8.19 15.06 10.42
CA ARG A 319 -7.42 15.39 9.23
C ARG A 319 -7.22 14.20 8.30
N TRP A 320 -6.95 13.02 8.86
CA TRP A 320 -6.81 11.79 8.11
C TRP A 320 -8.13 11.37 7.45
N VAL A 321 -9.22 11.33 8.23
CA VAL A 321 -10.54 10.94 7.72
C VAL A 321 -11.02 11.90 6.64
N GLU A 322 -10.93 13.21 6.87
CA GLU A 322 -11.31 14.23 5.88
C GLU A 322 -10.48 14.13 4.59
N PHE A 323 -9.19 13.86 4.72
CA PHE A 323 -8.33 13.62 3.56
C PHE A 323 -8.77 12.40 2.76
N MET A 324 -9.03 11.26 3.41
CA MET A 324 -9.46 10.03 2.75
C MET A 324 -10.82 10.20 2.07
N MET A 325 -11.77 10.89 2.72
CA MET A 325 -13.06 11.24 2.12
C MET A 325 -12.89 12.14 0.89
N SER A 326 -11.93 13.06 0.93
CA SER A 326 -11.64 13.97 -0.20
C SER A 326 -11.11 13.26 -1.45
N VAL A 327 -10.62 12.05 -1.34
CA VAL A 327 -10.17 11.22 -2.48
C VAL A 327 -11.17 10.17 -2.88
N GLY A 328 -12.33 10.08 -2.18
CA GLY A 328 -13.45 9.20 -2.53
C GLY A 328 -13.49 7.88 -1.74
N ILE A 329 -12.87 7.82 -0.56
CA ILE A 329 -12.95 6.68 0.38
C ILE A 329 -13.69 7.18 1.62
N ASP A 330 -14.97 6.86 1.76
CA ASP A 330 -15.88 7.50 2.70
C ASP A 330 -16.97 6.60 3.30
N GLN A 331 -16.94 5.28 3.04
CA GLN A 331 -18.06 4.42 3.42
C GLN A 331 -17.94 3.81 4.83
N GLN A 332 -16.69 3.60 5.30
CA GLN A 332 -16.45 3.06 6.64
C GLN A 332 -15.11 3.53 7.18
N ILE A 333 -15.03 3.66 8.52
CA ILE A 333 -13.81 3.98 9.26
C ILE A 333 -13.56 2.84 10.24
N ASN A 334 -12.49 2.05 10.04
CA ASN A 334 -12.08 1.00 10.96
C ASN A 334 -11.00 1.52 11.90
N CYS A 335 -11.34 1.61 13.21
CA CYS A 335 -10.51 2.22 14.25
C CYS A 335 -9.77 1.17 15.07
N TYR A 336 -8.48 0.97 14.80
CA TYR A 336 -7.59 0.02 15.49
C TYR A 336 -6.81 0.67 16.63
N SER A 337 -6.54 0.03 17.71
CA SER A 337 -7.14 -1.17 18.27
C SER A 337 -7.23 -1.02 19.78
N MET A 338 -8.35 -1.44 20.34
CA MET A 338 -8.49 -1.55 21.80
C MET A 338 -7.61 -2.65 22.40
N VAL A 339 -7.20 -3.61 21.57
CA VAL A 339 -6.38 -4.78 21.95
C VAL A 339 -5.11 -4.89 21.10
N PRO A 340 -4.21 -3.89 21.17
CA PRO A 340 -2.94 -3.95 20.46
C PRO A 340 -2.15 -5.21 20.85
N TRP A 341 -1.19 -5.61 19.99
CA TRP A 341 -0.38 -6.81 20.26
C TRP A 341 0.37 -6.73 21.59
N GLU A 342 0.90 -5.56 21.94
CA GLU A 342 1.35 -5.25 23.30
C GLU A 342 0.25 -4.42 23.96
N LEU A 343 -0.33 -4.92 25.05
CA LEU A 343 -1.34 -4.21 25.83
C LEU A 343 -0.71 -3.07 26.64
N SER A 344 -0.15 -2.11 25.90
CA SER A 344 0.58 -0.95 26.42
C SER A 344 0.08 0.31 25.71
N PHE A 345 -0.49 1.23 26.47
CA PHE A 345 -1.17 2.41 25.94
C PHE A 345 -0.40 3.67 26.28
N GLN A 346 -0.03 4.42 25.26
CA GLN A 346 0.68 5.69 25.38
C GLN A 346 -0.28 6.82 25.71
N TYR A 347 0.11 7.69 26.64
CA TYR A 347 -0.62 8.93 26.94
C TYR A 347 0.33 10.02 27.43
N PHE A 348 -0.07 11.28 27.27
CA PHE A 348 0.60 12.42 27.86
C PHE A 348 0.06 12.68 29.26
N ASP A 349 0.93 12.63 30.26
CA ASP A 349 0.57 12.95 31.65
C ASP A 349 0.86 14.42 31.94
N GLN A 350 -0.19 15.21 32.07
CA GLN A 350 -0.10 16.64 32.34
C GLN A 350 0.55 16.94 33.70
N ALA A 351 0.33 16.10 34.72
CA ALA A 351 0.89 16.31 36.05
C ALA A 351 2.41 16.20 36.07
N THR A 352 2.99 15.39 35.23
CA THR A 352 4.44 15.19 35.12
C THR A 352 5.04 15.80 33.84
N ASN A 353 4.21 16.38 32.98
CA ASN A 353 4.59 16.96 31.67
C ASN A 353 5.44 15.99 30.83
N SER A 354 5.02 14.74 30.74
CA SER A 354 5.77 13.71 30.04
C SER A 354 4.87 12.64 29.40
N LEU A 355 5.38 11.96 28.36
CA LEU A 355 4.75 10.78 27.81
C LEU A 355 4.93 9.60 28.75
N LYS A 356 3.87 8.87 28.98
CA LYS A 356 3.83 7.65 29.80
C LYS A 356 3.15 6.51 29.06
N PHE A 357 3.32 5.33 29.59
CA PHE A 357 2.66 4.11 29.15
C PHE A 357 1.96 3.46 30.33
N VAL A 358 0.71 3.06 30.12
CA VAL A 358 -0.01 2.18 31.04
C VAL A 358 -0.11 0.79 30.42
N LYS A 359 0.33 -0.24 31.16
CA LYS A 359 0.13 -1.64 30.80
C LYS A 359 -1.12 -2.14 31.52
N THR A 360 -2.13 -2.52 30.76
CA THR A 360 -3.40 -3.01 31.29
C THR A 360 -4.12 -3.83 30.21
N ALA A 361 -5.01 -4.73 30.64
CA ALA A 361 -5.67 -5.69 29.78
C ALA A 361 -7.21 -5.66 29.91
N PRO A 362 -7.97 -6.09 28.90
CA PRO A 362 -9.40 -6.26 29.00
C PRO A 362 -9.81 -7.12 30.19
N GLY A 363 -10.68 -6.55 31.04
CA GLY A 363 -11.11 -7.13 32.32
C GLY A 363 -10.45 -6.52 33.53
N GLU A 364 -9.43 -5.68 33.36
CA GLU A 364 -8.83 -4.92 34.45
C GLU A 364 -9.52 -3.55 34.64
N PRO A 365 -9.65 -3.07 35.89
CA PRO A 365 -10.32 -1.78 36.14
C PRO A 365 -9.69 -0.59 35.44
N ALA A 366 -8.37 -0.55 35.35
CA ALA A 366 -7.65 0.53 34.66
C ALA A 366 -7.92 0.55 33.14
N TYR A 367 -8.02 -0.62 32.54
CA TYR A 367 -8.40 -0.76 31.12
C TYR A 367 -9.82 -0.24 30.88
N GLU A 368 -10.76 -0.67 31.72
CA GLU A 368 -12.15 -0.27 31.60
C GLU A 368 -12.33 1.24 31.80
N GLU A 369 -11.70 1.80 32.84
CA GLU A 369 -11.75 3.24 33.14
C GLU A 369 -11.28 4.08 31.94
N MET A 370 -10.10 3.80 31.41
CA MET A 370 -9.53 4.59 30.32
C MET A 370 -10.30 4.45 29.03
N TRP A 371 -10.71 3.23 28.67
CA TRP A 371 -11.41 2.99 27.42
C TRP A 371 -12.86 3.44 27.41
N VAL A 372 -13.57 3.32 28.54
CA VAL A 372 -14.93 3.89 28.67
C VAL A 372 -14.85 5.41 28.53
N ALA A 373 -13.88 6.08 29.16
CA ALA A 373 -13.71 7.52 29.03
C ALA A 373 -13.42 7.92 27.57
N MET A 374 -12.50 7.18 26.90
CA MET A 374 -12.15 7.43 25.51
C MET A 374 -13.34 7.22 24.57
N LEU A 375 -13.98 6.06 24.62
CA LEU A 375 -15.05 5.72 23.70
C LEU A 375 -16.30 6.61 23.90
N THR A 376 -16.60 7.01 25.14
CA THR A 376 -17.68 7.97 25.42
C THR A 376 -17.38 9.34 24.78
N SER A 377 -16.14 9.82 24.92
CA SER A 377 -15.72 11.06 24.26
C SER A 377 -15.71 10.93 22.74
N PHE A 378 -15.23 9.79 22.23
CA PHE A 378 -15.13 9.52 20.79
C PHE A 378 -16.51 9.38 20.14
N SER A 379 -17.46 8.69 20.79
CA SER A 379 -18.84 8.60 20.31
C SER A 379 -19.47 9.98 20.13
N LYS A 380 -19.28 10.86 21.12
CA LYS A 380 -19.76 12.25 21.02
C LYS A 380 -19.11 12.98 19.85
N HIS A 381 -17.78 12.91 19.72
CA HIS A 381 -17.03 13.54 18.65
C HIS A 381 -17.47 13.04 17.27
N LEU A 382 -17.61 11.73 17.10
CA LEU A 382 -18.06 11.12 15.84
C LEU A 382 -19.47 11.57 15.45
N ARG A 383 -20.40 11.71 16.44
CA ARG A 383 -21.76 12.23 16.19
C ARG A 383 -21.73 13.69 15.78
N GLU A 384 -20.87 14.51 16.40
CA GLU A 384 -20.68 15.92 16.05
C GLU A 384 -20.12 16.07 14.61
N LYS A 385 -19.27 15.14 14.17
CA LYS A 385 -18.73 15.08 12.80
C LYS A 385 -19.67 14.41 11.78
N GLY A 386 -20.73 13.73 12.24
CA GLY A 386 -21.61 12.94 11.39
C GLY A 386 -20.99 11.61 10.89
N TRP A 387 -19.99 11.11 11.60
CA TRP A 387 -19.24 9.90 11.20
C TRP A 387 -19.58 8.66 12.05
N PHE A 388 -20.41 8.77 13.06
CA PHE A 388 -20.70 7.68 13.98
C PHE A 388 -21.24 6.45 13.26
N ASP A 389 -22.16 6.64 12.31
CA ASP A 389 -22.83 5.55 11.61
C ASP A 389 -21.93 4.81 10.62
N ILE A 390 -20.79 5.39 10.25
CA ILE A 390 -19.78 4.76 9.38
C ILE A 390 -18.55 4.30 10.15
N CYS A 391 -18.46 4.54 11.46
CA CYS A 391 -17.30 4.18 12.27
C CYS A 391 -17.50 2.83 12.94
N ALA A 392 -16.49 1.97 12.90
CA ALA A 392 -16.41 0.72 13.62
C ALA A 392 -15.15 0.67 14.50
N ILE A 393 -15.32 0.19 15.73
CA ILE A 393 -14.18 -0.15 16.59
C ILE A 393 -13.63 -1.48 16.10
N ALA A 394 -12.39 -1.48 15.62
CA ALA A 394 -11.79 -2.60 14.95
C ALA A 394 -10.87 -3.41 15.87
N MET A 395 -10.94 -4.71 15.74
CA MET A 395 -10.09 -5.69 16.43
C MET A 395 -9.31 -6.50 15.40
N ASP A 396 -8.19 -7.04 15.84
CA ASP A 396 -7.33 -7.96 15.08
C ASP A 396 -7.41 -9.37 15.71
N GLU A 397 -6.61 -10.31 15.22
CA GLU A 397 -6.51 -11.71 15.67
C GLU A 397 -6.14 -11.83 17.16
N ARG A 398 -7.12 -11.79 18.03
CA ARG A 398 -6.90 -11.87 19.48
C ARG A 398 -7.63 -13.07 20.08
N PRO A 399 -7.20 -13.55 21.27
CA PRO A 399 -7.92 -14.60 21.96
C PRO A 399 -9.38 -14.27 22.24
N MET A 400 -10.26 -15.24 22.13
CA MET A 400 -11.71 -15.08 22.29
C MET A 400 -12.11 -14.39 23.60
N ASP A 401 -11.51 -14.78 24.72
CA ASP A 401 -11.83 -14.22 26.03
C ASP A 401 -11.47 -12.73 26.14
N VAL A 402 -10.37 -12.34 25.46
CA VAL A 402 -9.94 -10.94 25.36
C VAL A 402 -10.95 -10.13 24.55
N MET A 403 -11.37 -10.66 23.39
CA MET A 403 -12.36 -10.01 22.53
C MET A 403 -13.69 -9.84 23.23
N GLN A 404 -14.21 -10.89 23.91
CA GLN A 404 -15.45 -10.81 24.67
C GLN A 404 -15.43 -9.77 25.80
N LYS A 405 -14.29 -9.66 26.50
CA LYS A 405 -14.10 -8.61 27.53
C LYS A 405 -14.06 -7.22 26.91
N THR A 406 -13.43 -7.08 25.75
CA THR A 406 -13.39 -5.82 25.01
C THR A 406 -14.76 -5.38 24.53
N LEU A 407 -15.55 -6.30 23.98
CA LEU A 407 -16.95 -6.03 23.57
C LEU A 407 -17.79 -5.49 24.73
N LYS A 408 -17.62 -6.02 25.96
CA LYS A 408 -18.31 -5.50 27.15
C LYS A 408 -17.95 -4.04 27.43
N VAL A 409 -16.70 -3.66 27.26
CA VAL A 409 -16.24 -2.27 27.46
C VAL A 409 -16.80 -1.35 26.38
N ILE A 410 -16.82 -1.80 25.11
CA ILE A 410 -17.44 -1.06 24.01
C ILE A 410 -18.92 -0.79 24.32
N ARG A 411 -19.69 -1.84 24.66
CA ARG A 411 -21.12 -1.73 24.96
C ARG A 411 -21.43 -0.89 26.20
N LYS A 412 -20.50 -0.85 27.16
CA LYS A 412 -20.60 0.00 28.34
C LYS A 412 -20.42 1.48 28.01
N ALA A 413 -19.54 1.81 27.09
CA ALA A 413 -19.27 3.18 26.66
C ALA A 413 -20.41 3.72 25.78
N ASP A 414 -20.76 2.97 24.75
CA ASP A 414 -21.89 3.25 23.86
C ASP A 414 -22.34 1.94 23.19
N PRO A 415 -23.58 1.46 23.46
CA PRO A 415 -24.07 0.20 22.91
C PRO A 415 -24.30 0.22 21.39
N GLU A 416 -24.35 1.39 20.76
CA GLU A 416 -24.59 1.54 19.33
C GLU A 416 -23.30 1.47 18.48
N PHE A 417 -22.11 1.43 19.09
CA PHE A 417 -20.88 1.27 18.33
C PHE A 417 -20.90 0.02 17.46
N LYS A 418 -20.58 0.18 16.19
CA LYS A 418 -20.26 -0.92 15.30
C LYS A 418 -18.90 -1.50 15.67
N VAL A 419 -18.76 -2.80 15.46
CA VAL A 419 -17.51 -3.51 15.71
C VAL A 419 -17.07 -4.24 14.44
N SER A 420 -15.80 -4.11 14.08
CA SER A 420 -15.17 -4.82 12.98
C SER A 420 -14.11 -5.77 13.52
N LEU A 421 -13.94 -6.93 12.88
CA LEU A 421 -12.89 -7.89 13.22
C LEU A 421 -12.19 -8.34 11.94
N ALA A 422 -10.85 -8.29 11.94
CA ALA A 422 -10.01 -8.94 10.95
C ALA A 422 -9.30 -10.13 11.61
N GLY A 423 -9.61 -11.37 11.22
CA GLY A 423 -9.00 -12.52 11.85
C GLY A 423 -9.73 -13.84 11.62
N ASN A 424 -9.50 -14.79 12.53
CA ASN A 424 -10.12 -16.10 12.46
C ASN A 424 -11.62 -16.04 12.77
N TYR A 425 -12.37 -16.98 12.19
CA TYR A 425 -13.80 -17.09 12.45
C TYR A 425 -14.11 -17.56 13.88
N HIS A 426 -15.03 -16.85 14.54
CA HIS A 426 -15.50 -17.12 15.89
C HIS A 426 -17.02 -16.96 15.98
N ALA A 427 -17.72 -18.08 15.98
CA ALA A 427 -19.19 -18.09 16.02
C ALA A 427 -19.79 -17.39 17.24
N GLU A 428 -19.05 -17.37 18.36
CA GLU A 428 -19.51 -16.83 19.65
C GLU A 428 -19.65 -15.30 19.65
N ILE A 429 -18.91 -14.61 18.80
CA ILE A 429 -18.93 -13.13 18.71
C ILE A 429 -19.47 -12.62 17.37
N GLU A 430 -19.71 -13.52 16.39
CA GLU A 430 -20.28 -13.12 15.10
C GLU A 430 -21.54 -12.23 15.21
N PRO A 431 -22.49 -12.51 16.13
CA PRO A 431 -23.69 -11.66 16.28
C PRO A 431 -23.41 -10.22 16.75
N ASP A 432 -22.23 -9.98 17.34
CA ASP A 432 -21.80 -8.65 17.81
C ASP A 432 -21.06 -7.84 16.74
N LEU A 433 -20.71 -8.47 15.62
CA LEU A 433 -19.88 -7.87 14.58
C LEU A 433 -20.73 -7.26 13.47
N TYR A 434 -20.36 -6.08 13.05
CA TYR A 434 -20.91 -5.39 11.90
C TYR A 434 -20.15 -5.76 10.61
N ASP A 435 -18.84 -5.90 10.71
CA ASP A 435 -17.94 -6.20 9.60
C ASP A 435 -16.95 -7.28 10.02
N TYR A 436 -16.79 -8.32 9.19
CA TYR A 436 -15.99 -9.47 9.53
C TYR A 436 -15.10 -9.89 8.34
N CYS A 437 -13.83 -9.49 8.38
CA CYS A 437 -12.81 -9.91 7.45
C CYS A 437 -12.16 -11.21 7.95
N ILE A 438 -12.62 -12.36 7.45
CA ILE A 438 -12.14 -13.67 7.90
C ILE A 438 -11.04 -14.22 6.98
N VAL A 439 -10.11 -14.98 7.57
CA VAL A 439 -9.14 -15.78 6.82
C VAL A 439 -9.87 -16.94 6.16
N ILE A 440 -9.77 -17.03 4.85
CA ILE A 440 -10.28 -18.17 4.07
C ILE A 440 -9.11 -19.11 3.86
N GLY A 441 -9.13 -20.28 4.56
CA GLY A 441 -8.11 -21.32 4.48
C GLY A 441 -8.43 -22.38 3.44
#